data_eb965522ef338de1bd19f7c96ddf2724
#
_entry.id   eb965522ef338de1bd19f7c96ddf2724
#
_cell.length_a   1.000
_cell.length_b   1.000
_cell.length_c   1.000
_cell.angle_alpha   90.00
_cell.angle_beta   90.00
_cell.angle_gamma   90.00
#
_symmetry.space_group_name_H-M   'P 1'
#
loop_
_entity.id
_entity.type
_entity.pdbx_description
1 polymer ?
#
loop_
_entity_poly.entity_id
_entity_poly.type
_entity_poly.pdbx_seq_one_letter_code
_entity_poly.pdbx_strand_id
1 'polypeptide(L)'
;MNWEPWFCLGTLMVLLITLIRNRIPTDAVMVFALTVIVGVGAVTRSPNLPDATLAVSGFGNSGLISIAVLFVVVAGLVKTGAITMARQVIGNPDTVPKALLRLFTPVMGASAFLNNTPVVAMFMPVIDDLCKRTSLSPSRLYLPMAYAATFGGVCTLVGTSTNLIVSGMLQDEGIELQMFDLAWTGVPCAIAGAAFLIFFSEKLLPDRSAAVNVDEDPRQYTVEMLVLPDGPLVGKSVQAAGLRHLQNLYLVEILRADQQLSAVSSRQRLQANDRLVFVGVIDGVAELKQIRGLASSADDTRALDVDIAKRRLIEAVVSDRCPLVGSSIRDGLFRTTYSAAIVAIARGDQRIPGKIGDVQLLAGDTLLLDTDEDFLKRQRNSSHFHLVSSVENSAPIRHDRAWIAIAILLVMIIVVASRTIDLLPASLIAACMMVASGCCSLGQARDSVDWSLLVVIASALGIAQAITMSGLANSVAGTLIAMAGGHPWLVLLAVYVVATLFTETITNVAAAALVFPIAVSAAESLDVSVMPFAICVCVAASAGFATPFAYQTNLMVYGPGGYRFTDYFRIGIPLSLIFMVITVVLTPWIWPFHR
;
A
#
# COMPACT_ATOMS: atom_id res chain seq x y z
N MET A 1 -37.61 -8.06 21.92
CA MET A 1 -36.61 -7.90 20.84
C MET A 1 -35.40 -7.23 21.44
N ASN A 2 -34.25 -7.89 21.39
CA ASN A 2 -33.02 -7.29 21.89
C ASN A 2 -32.63 -6.15 20.93
N TRP A 3 -32.32 -4.99 21.48
CA TRP A 3 -31.96 -3.80 20.71
C TRP A 3 -30.47 -3.83 20.28
N GLU A 4 -29.66 -4.60 20.98
CA GLU A 4 -28.18 -4.66 20.82
C GLU A 4 -27.74 -5.09 19.42
N PRO A 5 -28.35 -6.12 18.76
CA PRO A 5 -27.97 -6.48 17.40
C PRO A 5 -28.20 -5.33 16.42
N TRP A 6 -29.31 -4.59 16.55
CA TRP A 6 -29.63 -3.44 15.71
C TRP A 6 -28.69 -2.25 15.94
N PHE A 7 -28.32 -2.02 17.20
CA PHE A 7 -27.33 -1.01 17.56
C PHE A 7 -25.94 -1.36 16.96
N CYS A 8 -25.48 -2.60 17.12
CA CYS A 8 -24.23 -3.06 16.53
C CYS A 8 -24.27 -2.95 15.00
N LEU A 9 -25.37 -3.36 14.36
CA LEU A 9 -25.55 -3.23 12.91
C LEU A 9 -25.48 -1.76 12.48
N GLY A 10 -26.16 -0.86 13.18
CA GLY A 10 -26.12 0.58 12.91
C GLY A 10 -24.71 1.15 13.03
N THR A 11 -23.98 0.78 14.08
CA THR A 11 -22.58 1.20 14.30
C THR A 11 -21.68 0.68 13.18
N LEU A 12 -21.84 -0.59 12.77
CA LEU A 12 -21.09 -1.16 11.64
C LEU A 12 -21.39 -0.48 10.31
N MET A 13 -22.66 -0.14 10.06
CA MET A 13 -23.03 0.59 8.85
C MET A 13 -22.40 1.98 8.80
N VAL A 14 -22.40 2.72 9.91
CA VAL A 14 -21.73 4.02 10.02
C VAL A 14 -20.22 3.87 9.84
N LEU A 15 -19.61 2.84 10.46
CA LEU A 15 -18.20 2.51 10.30
C LEU A 15 -17.88 2.26 8.82
N LEU A 16 -18.61 1.39 8.14
CA LEU A 16 -18.42 1.08 6.72
C LEU A 16 -18.55 2.32 5.84
N ILE A 17 -19.61 3.11 6.02
CA ILE A 17 -19.81 4.36 5.25
C ILE A 17 -18.64 5.33 5.48
N THR A 18 -18.12 5.43 6.69
CA THR A 18 -17.01 6.32 7.02
C THR A 18 -15.70 5.82 6.40
N LEU A 19 -15.45 4.52 6.42
CA LEU A 19 -14.30 3.90 5.77
C LEU A 19 -14.35 4.06 4.25
N ILE A 20 -15.51 3.83 3.62
CA ILE A 20 -15.69 4.03 2.16
C ILE A 20 -15.46 5.49 1.75
N ARG A 21 -15.86 6.46 2.59
CA ARG A 21 -15.60 7.89 2.32
C ARG A 21 -14.12 8.26 2.42
N ASN A 22 -13.32 7.47 3.08
CA ASN A 22 -11.86 7.57 3.22
C ASN A 22 -11.35 9.00 3.58
N ARG A 23 -12.11 9.71 4.44
CA ARG A 23 -11.74 11.08 4.90
C ARG A 23 -11.05 11.08 6.26
N ILE A 24 -11.16 9.99 7.00
CA ILE A 24 -10.62 9.83 8.36
C ILE A 24 -9.72 8.58 8.34
N PRO A 25 -8.56 8.60 8.99
CA PRO A 25 -7.68 7.43 9.10
C PRO A 25 -8.43 6.21 9.66
N THR A 26 -8.15 5.04 9.10
CA THR A 26 -8.85 3.77 9.43
C THR A 26 -8.76 3.43 10.92
N ASP A 27 -7.60 3.63 11.54
CA ASP A 27 -7.38 3.40 12.97
C ASP A 27 -8.30 4.27 13.85
N ALA A 28 -8.41 5.55 13.52
CA ALA A 28 -9.28 6.47 14.24
C ALA A 28 -10.76 6.07 14.11
N VAL A 29 -11.21 5.64 12.92
CA VAL A 29 -12.59 5.19 12.69
C VAL A 29 -12.89 3.92 13.51
N MET A 30 -11.96 2.96 13.53
CA MET A 30 -12.11 1.70 14.26
C MET A 30 -12.14 1.93 15.77
N VAL A 31 -11.24 2.76 16.30
CA VAL A 31 -11.23 3.14 17.73
C VAL A 31 -12.51 3.87 18.11
N PHE A 32 -12.98 4.78 17.26
CA PHE A 32 -14.22 5.50 17.52
C PHE A 32 -15.44 4.55 17.59
N ALA A 33 -15.54 3.62 16.63
CA ALA A 33 -16.62 2.63 16.63
C ALA A 33 -16.58 1.76 17.91
N LEU A 34 -15.40 1.28 18.30
CA LEU A 34 -15.22 0.53 19.55
C LEU A 34 -15.61 1.37 20.77
N THR A 35 -15.19 2.64 20.82
CA THR A 35 -15.52 3.56 21.92
C THR A 35 -17.03 3.77 22.04
N VAL A 36 -17.74 3.91 20.92
CA VAL A 36 -19.21 4.03 20.90
C VAL A 36 -19.86 2.76 21.46
N ILE A 37 -19.41 1.58 21.04
CA ILE A 37 -19.94 0.29 21.52
C ILE A 37 -19.74 0.15 23.03
N VAL A 38 -18.52 0.37 23.51
CA VAL A 38 -18.18 0.27 24.94
C VAL A 38 -18.92 1.32 25.76
N GLY A 39 -18.99 2.56 25.26
CA GLY A 39 -19.67 3.66 25.94
C GLY A 39 -21.16 3.39 26.12
N VAL A 40 -21.85 2.92 25.09
CA VAL A 40 -23.27 2.53 25.17
C VAL A 40 -23.44 1.32 26.08
N GLY A 41 -22.58 0.30 25.98
CA GLY A 41 -22.58 -0.86 26.88
C GLY A 41 -22.47 -0.45 28.35
N ALA A 42 -21.53 0.45 28.67
CA ALA A 42 -21.33 0.96 30.03
C ALA A 42 -22.54 1.76 30.57
N VAL A 43 -23.14 2.62 29.73
CA VAL A 43 -24.32 3.43 30.13
C VAL A 43 -25.57 2.57 30.32
N THR A 44 -25.79 1.63 29.39
CA THR A 44 -26.98 0.75 29.42
C THR A 44 -26.82 -0.44 30.36
N ARG A 45 -25.58 -0.74 30.77
CA ARG A 45 -25.24 -1.93 31.56
C ARG A 45 -25.74 -3.23 30.91
N SER A 46 -25.74 -3.27 29.57
CA SER A 46 -26.19 -4.44 28.84
C SER A 46 -25.17 -5.59 28.98
N PRO A 47 -25.60 -6.79 29.36
CA PRO A 47 -24.74 -7.97 29.39
C PRO A 47 -24.39 -8.49 27.99
N ASN A 48 -25.08 -8.01 26.94
CA ASN A 48 -24.90 -8.42 25.56
C ASN A 48 -23.94 -7.49 24.78
N LEU A 49 -23.26 -6.56 25.45
CA LEU A 49 -22.19 -5.73 24.88
C LEU A 49 -20.92 -5.90 25.73
N PRO A 50 -19.75 -5.87 25.11
CA PRO A 50 -18.48 -6.05 25.81
C PRO A 50 -18.25 -4.90 26.81
N ASP A 51 -17.77 -5.22 27.99
CA ASP A 51 -17.23 -4.26 28.92
C ASP A 51 -15.88 -3.70 28.44
N ALA A 52 -15.36 -2.68 29.11
CA ALA A 52 -14.11 -2.05 28.73
C ALA A 52 -12.94 -3.05 28.74
N THR A 53 -12.92 -3.99 29.67
CA THR A 53 -11.83 -4.97 29.82
C THR A 53 -11.82 -5.94 28.64
N LEU A 54 -12.97 -6.49 28.31
CA LEU A 54 -13.13 -7.41 27.19
C LEU A 54 -12.90 -6.70 25.84
N ALA A 55 -13.40 -5.47 25.70
CA ALA A 55 -13.21 -4.69 24.47
C ALA A 55 -11.74 -4.39 24.14
N VAL A 56 -10.91 -4.17 25.16
CA VAL A 56 -9.46 -3.91 24.96
C VAL A 56 -8.60 -5.18 25.05
N SER A 57 -9.17 -6.34 25.37
CA SER A 57 -8.42 -7.62 25.45
C SER A 57 -7.72 -7.97 24.14
N GLY A 58 -8.25 -7.51 23.01
CA GLY A 58 -7.64 -7.64 21.69
C GLY A 58 -6.21 -7.10 21.60
N PHE A 59 -5.83 -6.11 22.43
CA PHE A 59 -4.45 -5.61 22.50
C PHE A 59 -3.46 -6.63 23.09
N GLY A 60 -3.93 -7.59 23.88
CA GLY A 60 -3.14 -8.70 24.41
C GLY A 60 -3.16 -9.96 23.55
N ASN A 61 -3.85 -9.96 22.40
CA ASN A 61 -3.94 -11.12 21.53
C ASN A 61 -2.55 -11.54 21.00
N SER A 62 -2.24 -12.83 21.08
CA SER A 62 -0.94 -13.39 20.68
C SER A 62 -0.61 -13.18 19.20
N GLY A 63 -1.63 -13.21 18.34
CA GLY A 63 -1.50 -12.95 16.91
C GLY A 63 -1.08 -11.49 16.64
N LEU A 64 -1.72 -10.53 17.33
CA LEU A 64 -1.39 -9.11 17.21
C LEU A 64 0.04 -8.83 17.66
N ILE A 65 0.46 -9.38 18.79
CA ILE A 65 1.83 -9.20 19.29
C ILE A 65 2.84 -9.84 18.31
N SER A 66 2.52 -11.01 17.76
CA SER A 66 3.36 -11.67 16.74
C SER A 66 3.54 -10.78 15.51
N ILE A 67 2.49 -10.11 15.03
CA ILE A 67 2.56 -9.15 13.92
C ILE A 67 3.53 -8.01 14.26
N ALA A 68 3.40 -7.41 15.44
CA ALA A 68 4.27 -6.30 15.88
C ALA A 68 5.75 -6.72 15.90
N VAL A 69 6.03 -7.92 16.39
CA VAL A 69 7.40 -8.46 16.47
C VAL A 69 7.95 -8.84 15.09
N LEU A 70 7.12 -9.40 14.21
CA LEU A 70 7.51 -9.74 12.85
C LEU A 70 7.90 -8.51 12.02
N PHE A 71 7.32 -7.33 12.27
CA PHE A 71 7.80 -6.09 11.64
C PHE A 71 9.28 -5.83 11.93
N VAL A 72 9.76 -6.13 13.13
CA VAL A 72 11.18 -5.99 13.48
C VAL A 72 12.05 -6.97 12.69
N VAL A 73 11.61 -8.23 12.55
CA VAL A 73 12.32 -9.24 11.75
C VAL A 73 12.42 -8.79 10.29
N VAL A 74 11.31 -8.32 9.74
CA VAL A 74 11.25 -7.77 8.36
C VAL A 74 12.18 -6.56 8.21
N ALA A 75 12.21 -5.65 9.19
CA ALA A 75 13.13 -4.51 9.16
C ALA A 75 14.60 -4.94 9.05
N GLY A 76 15.00 -5.99 9.77
CA GLY A 76 16.35 -6.55 9.66
C GLY A 76 16.68 -7.02 8.23
N LEU A 77 15.75 -7.70 7.56
CA LEU A 77 15.91 -8.15 6.17
C LEU A 77 15.97 -7.00 5.18
N VAL A 78 15.10 -6.00 5.34
CA VAL A 78 15.05 -4.82 4.47
C VAL A 78 16.35 -4.01 4.59
N LYS A 79 16.82 -3.73 5.82
CA LYS A 79 18.00 -2.90 6.07
C LYS A 79 19.31 -3.54 5.66
N THR A 80 19.38 -4.87 5.65
CA THR A 80 20.54 -5.63 5.16
C THR A 80 20.53 -5.82 3.65
N GLY A 81 19.45 -5.45 2.95
CA GLY A 81 19.35 -5.64 1.50
C GLY A 81 19.32 -7.11 1.06
N ALA A 82 18.93 -8.02 1.96
CA ALA A 82 18.81 -9.45 1.66
C ALA A 82 18.00 -9.72 0.39
N ILE A 83 17.00 -8.89 0.12
CA ILE A 83 16.08 -9.03 -1.01
C ILE A 83 16.66 -8.51 -2.34
N THR A 84 17.65 -7.61 -2.29
CA THR A 84 18.32 -7.13 -3.53
C THR A 84 19.05 -8.25 -4.27
N MET A 85 19.35 -9.36 -3.58
CA MET A 85 19.91 -10.57 -4.21
C MET A 85 18.95 -11.20 -5.24
N ALA A 86 17.63 -11.00 -5.09
CA ALA A 86 16.63 -11.46 -6.04
C ALA A 86 16.80 -10.84 -7.44
N ARG A 87 17.42 -9.65 -7.55
CA ARG A 87 17.73 -9.00 -8.83
C ARG A 87 18.58 -9.86 -9.77
N GLN A 88 19.49 -10.66 -9.21
CA GLN A 88 20.35 -11.55 -10.00
C GLN A 88 19.58 -12.72 -10.61
N VAL A 89 18.49 -13.14 -9.97
CA VAL A 89 17.64 -14.27 -10.42
C VAL A 89 16.77 -13.88 -11.62
N ILE A 90 16.33 -12.63 -11.70
CA ILE A 90 15.39 -12.17 -12.74
C ILE A 90 16.10 -12.07 -14.11
N GLY A 91 17.36 -11.60 -14.16
CA GLY A 91 18.11 -11.43 -15.40
C GLY A 91 17.42 -10.47 -16.39
N ASN A 92 17.62 -10.70 -17.70
CA ASN A 92 17.04 -9.89 -18.78
C ASN A 92 16.06 -10.76 -19.62
N PRO A 93 14.78 -10.84 -19.30
CA PRO A 93 13.79 -11.55 -20.10
C PRO A 93 13.37 -10.75 -21.34
N ASP A 94 13.11 -11.46 -22.46
CA ASP A 94 12.73 -10.85 -23.74
C ASP A 94 11.21 -10.67 -23.89
N THR A 95 10.40 -11.31 -23.04
CA THR A 95 8.94 -11.33 -23.13
C THR A 95 8.29 -11.17 -21.77
N VAL A 96 7.07 -10.59 -21.72
CA VAL A 96 6.29 -10.40 -20.49
C VAL A 96 6.07 -11.73 -19.74
N PRO A 97 5.65 -12.84 -20.36
CA PRO A 97 5.47 -14.11 -19.65
C PRO A 97 6.74 -14.63 -18.98
N LYS A 98 7.90 -14.51 -19.66
CA LYS A 98 9.19 -14.91 -19.07
C LYS A 98 9.59 -13.98 -17.90
N ALA A 99 9.30 -12.67 -18.03
CA ALA A 99 9.56 -11.70 -16.98
C ALA A 99 8.71 -12.03 -15.74
N LEU A 100 7.41 -12.27 -15.93
CA LEU A 100 6.49 -12.62 -14.84
C LEU A 100 6.87 -13.94 -14.17
N LEU A 101 7.22 -14.98 -14.92
CA LEU A 101 7.63 -16.26 -14.35
C LEU A 101 8.86 -16.11 -13.43
N ARG A 102 9.86 -15.34 -13.88
CA ARG A 102 11.09 -15.10 -13.08
C ARG A 102 10.86 -14.16 -11.91
N LEU A 103 9.91 -13.22 -12.03
CA LEU A 103 9.56 -12.27 -11.00
C LEU A 103 8.69 -12.92 -9.90
N PHE A 104 7.74 -13.77 -10.28
CA PHE A 104 6.81 -14.40 -9.35
C PHE A 104 7.49 -15.29 -8.32
N THR A 105 8.49 -16.08 -8.73
CA THR A 105 9.19 -16.97 -7.82
C THR A 105 9.80 -16.23 -6.62
N PRO A 106 10.65 -15.21 -6.76
CA PRO A 106 11.20 -14.50 -5.61
C PRO A 106 10.17 -13.63 -4.89
N VAL A 107 9.18 -13.03 -5.58
CA VAL A 107 8.14 -12.21 -4.95
C VAL A 107 7.23 -13.07 -4.08
N MET A 108 6.68 -14.16 -4.61
CA MET A 108 5.81 -15.08 -3.87
C MET A 108 6.58 -15.74 -2.71
N GLY A 109 7.82 -16.19 -2.96
CA GLY A 109 8.67 -16.79 -1.93
C GLY A 109 8.97 -15.82 -0.78
N ALA A 110 9.30 -14.58 -1.08
CA ALA A 110 9.51 -13.55 -0.06
C ALA A 110 8.20 -13.22 0.69
N SER A 111 7.09 -13.06 -0.05
CA SER A 111 5.81 -12.65 0.53
C SER A 111 5.12 -13.77 1.32
N ALA A 112 5.51 -15.01 1.14
CA ALA A 112 5.05 -16.09 1.99
C ALA A 112 5.51 -15.94 3.46
N PHE A 113 6.59 -15.20 3.71
CA PHE A 113 7.16 -15.03 5.06
C PHE A 113 7.31 -13.56 5.48
N LEU A 114 7.07 -12.63 4.56
CA LEU A 114 7.12 -11.20 4.79
C LEU A 114 5.77 -10.59 4.41
N ASN A 115 5.36 -9.54 5.10
CA ASN A 115 4.14 -8.82 4.72
C ASN A 115 4.25 -8.32 3.27
N ASN A 116 3.14 -8.34 2.54
CA ASN A 116 3.05 -8.00 1.11
C ASN A 116 3.57 -6.59 0.80
N THR A 117 3.24 -5.60 1.62
CA THR A 117 3.59 -4.18 1.38
C THR A 117 5.11 -3.94 1.27
N PRO A 118 5.95 -4.36 2.23
CA PRO A 118 7.40 -4.26 2.09
C PRO A 118 7.96 -4.99 0.86
N VAL A 119 7.41 -6.17 0.53
CA VAL A 119 7.86 -6.96 -0.63
C VAL A 119 7.60 -6.18 -1.91
N VAL A 120 6.39 -5.67 -2.11
CA VAL A 120 6.05 -4.86 -3.29
C VAL A 120 6.96 -3.63 -3.37
N ALA A 121 7.13 -2.87 -2.28
CA ALA A 121 8.01 -1.70 -2.24
C ALA A 121 9.45 -2.01 -2.67
N MET A 122 9.97 -3.18 -2.28
CA MET A 122 11.33 -3.59 -2.62
C MET A 122 11.50 -4.05 -4.07
N PHE A 123 10.46 -4.65 -4.66
CA PHE A 123 10.53 -5.12 -6.04
C PHE A 123 10.16 -4.03 -7.06
N MET A 124 9.54 -2.90 -6.66
CA MET A 124 9.27 -1.79 -7.58
C MET A 124 10.53 -1.26 -8.27
N PRO A 125 11.63 -0.92 -7.57
CA PRO A 125 12.87 -0.49 -8.23
C PRO A 125 13.50 -1.56 -9.12
N VAL A 126 13.25 -2.85 -8.81
CA VAL A 126 13.74 -3.96 -9.65
C VAL A 126 13.00 -4.02 -10.98
N ILE A 127 11.68 -3.73 -10.97
CA ILE A 127 10.88 -3.61 -12.20
C ILE A 127 11.34 -2.40 -13.01
N ASP A 128 11.57 -1.24 -12.37
CA ASP A 128 12.06 -0.04 -13.06
C ASP A 128 13.38 -0.30 -13.78
N ASP A 129 14.33 -0.92 -13.08
CA ASP A 129 15.62 -1.28 -13.66
C ASP A 129 15.48 -2.35 -14.78
N LEU A 130 14.55 -3.30 -14.61
CA LEU A 130 14.24 -4.28 -15.65
C LEU A 130 13.68 -3.61 -16.90
N CYS A 131 12.69 -2.72 -16.75
CA CYS A 131 12.09 -1.99 -17.86
C CYS A 131 13.09 -1.07 -18.57
N LYS A 132 14.01 -0.45 -17.84
CA LYS A 132 15.11 0.34 -18.44
C LYS A 132 16.09 -0.49 -19.28
N ARG A 133 16.29 -1.76 -18.91
CA ARG A 133 17.22 -2.67 -19.64
C ARG A 133 16.55 -3.48 -20.74
N THR A 134 15.23 -3.56 -20.69
CA THR A 134 14.42 -4.31 -21.64
C THR A 134 13.36 -3.37 -22.22
N SER A 135 12.77 -3.71 -23.35
CA SER A 135 11.67 -2.95 -23.95
C SER A 135 10.31 -3.29 -23.34
N LEU A 136 10.27 -3.89 -22.13
CA LEU A 136 9.03 -4.31 -21.46
C LEU A 136 8.35 -3.13 -20.80
N SER A 137 7.02 -3.05 -20.95
CA SER A 137 6.21 -2.00 -20.35
C SER A 137 5.99 -2.26 -18.84
N PRO A 138 6.25 -1.27 -17.97
CA PRO A 138 6.01 -1.36 -16.54
C PRO A 138 4.57 -1.70 -16.19
N SER A 139 3.58 -1.20 -16.97
CA SER A 139 2.15 -1.48 -16.76
C SER A 139 1.78 -2.95 -16.89
N ARG A 140 2.62 -3.75 -17.57
CA ARG A 140 2.43 -5.21 -17.68
C ARG A 140 3.11 -6.01 -16.58
N LEU A 141 3.92 -5.35 -15.72
CA LEU A 141 4.70 -6.01 -14.68
C LEU A 141 4.29 -5.62 -13.26
N TYR A 142 3.96 -4.35 -13.01
CA TYR A 142 3.70 -3.82 -11.69
C TYR A 142 2.48 -4.48 -11.01
N LEU A 143 1.32 -4.48 -11.65
CA LEU A 143 0.11 -5.05 -11.08
C LEU A 143 0.20 -6.56 -10.89
N PRO A 144 0.69 -7.35 -11.89
CA PRO A 144 0.98 -8.77 -11.67
C PRO A 144 1.94 -9.05 -10.51
N MET A 145 2.97 -8.20 -10.30
CA MET A 145 3.89 -8.33 -9.17
C MET A 145 3.19 -8.09 -7.83
N ALA A 146 2.33 -7.06 -7.74
CA ALA A 146 1.55 -6.80 -6.53
C ALA A 146 0.62 -7.97 -6.19
N TYR A 147 -0.02 -8.57 -7.20
CA TYR A 147 -0.84 -9.76 -7.01
C TYR A 147 -0.01 -10.99 -6.64
N ALA A 148 1.18 -11.16 -7.21
CA ALA A 148 2.09 -12.24 -6.83
C ALA A 148 2.50 -12.15 -5.35
N ALA A 149 2.69 -10.94 -4.81
CA ALA A 149 2.91 -10.77 -3.38
C ALA A 149 1.70 -11.26 -2.56
N THR A 150 0.48 -10.95 -2.98
CA THR A 150 -0.74 -11.47 -2.34
C THR A 150 -0.81 -12.99 -2.43
N PHE A 151 -0.45 -13.60 -3.57
CA PHE A 151 -0.42 -15.05 -3.73
C PHE A 151 0.55 -15.73 -2.75
N GLY A 152 1.75 -15.14 -2.56
CA GLY A 152 2.68 -15.62 -1.53
C GLY A 152 2.10 -15.48 -0.12
N GLY A 153 1.48 -14.32 0.16
CA GLY A 153 0.90 -14.00 1.46
C GLY A 153 -0.19 -14.95 1.93
N VAL A 154 -1.00 -15.50 1.03
CA VAL A 154 -2.06 -16.46 1.37
C VAL A 154 -1.55 -17.90 1.57
N CYS A 155 -0.27 -18.18 1.30
CA CYS A 155 0.28 -19.53 1.42
C CYS A 155 0.71 -19.90 2.83
N THR A 156 0.94 -18.93 3.72
CA THR A 156 1.40 -19.19 5.09
C THR A 156 0.66 -18.34 6.11
N LEU A 157 0.79 -18.73 7.37
CA LEU A 157 0.18 -17.99 8.48
C LEU A 157 0.77 -16.57 8.61
N VAL A 158 2.06 -16.38 8.38
CA VAL A 158 2.78 -15.10 8.58
C VAL A 158 2.81 -14.21 7.35
N GLY A 159 2.43 -14.71 6.17
CA GLY A 159 2.55 -13.98 4.92
C GLY A 159 1.65 -12.74 4.83
N THR A 160 0.53 -12.72 5.55
CA THR A 160 -0.36 -11.56 5.61
C THR A 160 -0.97 -11.37 7.00
N SER A 161 -1.18 -10.12 7.40
CA SER A 161 -1.79 -9.76 8.69
C SER A 161 -3.20 -10.35 8.86
N THR A 162 -3.94 -10.53 7.76
CA THR A 162 -5.29 -11.13 7.73
C THR A 162 -5.29 -12.53 8.33
N ASN A 163 -4.32 -13.38 7.95
CA ASN A 163 -4.21 -14.75 8.44
C ASN A 163 -3.91 -14.78 9.95
N LEU A 164 -3.03 -13.89 10.41
CA LEU A 164 -2.66 -13.82 11.82
C LEU A 164 -3.82 -13.35 12.70
N ILE A 165 -4.69 -12.46 12.20
CA ILE A 165 -5.88 -12.02 12.90
C ILE A 165 -6.88 -13.15 13.04
N VAL A 166 -7.21 -13.83 11.94
CA VAL A 166 -8.13 -14.97 11.98
C VAL A 166 -7.57 -16.08 12.87
N SER A 167 -6.25 -16.32 12.83
CA SER A 167 -5.60 -17.26 13.75
C SER A 167 -5.75 -16.84 15.21
N GLY A 168 -5.56 -15.56 15.52
CA GLY A 168 -5.77 -15.06 16.89
C GLY A 168 -7.20 -15.23 17.37
N MET A 169 -8.19 -15.00 16.50
CA MET A 169 -9.61 -15.22 16.83
C MET A 169 -9.96 -16.70 16.95
N LEU A 170 -9.34 -17.58 16.15
CA LEU A 170 -9.51 -19.03 16.27
C LEU A 170 -8.94 -19.58 17.58
N GLN A 171 -7.86 -18.99 18.12
CA GLN A 171 -7.33 -19.39 19.42
C GLN A 171 -8.33 -19.14 20.56
N ASP A 172 -9.15 -18.08 20.46
CA ASP A 172 -10.24 -17.82 21.41
C ASP A 172 -11.31 -18.91 21.34
N GLU A 173 -11.46 -19.61 20.20
CA GLU A 173 -12.33 -20.78 20.00
C GLU A 173 -11.62 -22.13 20.31
N GLY A 174 -10.41 -22.08 20.83
CA GLY A 174 -9.60 -23.28 21.15
C GLY A 174 -9.02 -24.01 19.93
N ILE A 175 -8.99 -23.36 18.76
CA ILE A 175 -8.46 -23.92 17.52
C ILE A 175 -7.16 -23.23 17.14
N GLU A 176 -6.09 -23.98 16.91
CA GLU A 176 -4.79 -23.43 16.49
C GLU A 176 -4.53 -23.67 15.00
N LEU A 177 -4.32 -22.57 14.25
CA LEU A 177 -3.81 -22.62 12.89
C LEU A 177 -2.29 -22.78 12.89
N GLN A 178 -1.83 -23.71 12.08
CA GLN A 178 -0.40 -23.94 11.92
C GLN A 178 0.18 -23.12 10.78
N MET A 179 1.52 -23.01 10.77
CA MET A 179 2.28 -22.20 9.82
C MET A 179 1.88 -22.44 8.36
N PHE A 180 1.64 -23.72 7.98
CA PHE A 180 1.39 -24.14 6.61
C PHE A 180 -0.02 -24.68 6.36
N ASP A 181 -0.95 -24.56 7.30
CA ASP A 181 -2.34 -25.01 7.06
C ASP A 181 -2.95 -24.31 5.85
N LEU A 182 -2.74 -22.99 5.75
CA LEU A 182 -3.19 -22.21 4.60
C LEU A 182 -2.57 -22.64 3.27
N ALA A 183 -1.39 -23.28 3.27
CA ALA A 183 -0.71 -23.70 2.05
C ALA A 183 -1.55 -24.66 1.20
N TRP A 184 -2.33 -25.52 1.83
CA TRP A 184 -3.16 -26.50 1.13
C TRP A 184 -4.19 -25.84 0.18
N THR A 185 -4.71 -24.69 0.54
CA THR A 185 -5.62 -23.91 -0.32
C THR A 185 -4.88 -22.79 -1.03
N GLY A 186 -3.94 -22.12 -0.34
CA GLY A 186 -3.20 -20.98 -0.85
C GLY A 186 -2.29 -21.30 -2.02
N VAL A 187 -1.56 -22.45 -1.98
CA VAL A 187 -0.66 -22.83 -3.08
C VAL A 187 -1.42 -23.14 -4.37
N PRO A 188 -2.52 -23.93 -4.38
CA PRO A 188 -3.35 -24.07 -5.57
C PRO A 188 -3.89 -22.74 -6.12
N CYS A 189 -4.36 -21.85 -5.26
CA CYS A 189 -4.79 -20.50 -5.65
C CYS A 189 -3.63 -19.70 -6.28
N ALA A 190 -2.47 -19.73 -5.65
CA ALA A 190 -1.27 -19.03 -6.12
C ALA A 190 -0.80 -19.54 -7.49
N ILE A 191 -0.77 -20.86 -7.69
CA ILE A 191 -0.40 -21.47 -8.97
C ILE A 191 -1.41 -21.08 -10.07
N ALA A 192 -2.70 -21.22 -9.80
CA ALA A 192 -3.75 -20.86 -10.76
C ALA A 192 -3.74 -19.36 -11.10
N GLY A 193 -3.59 -18.50 -10.08
CA GLY A 193 -3.48 -17.07 -10.25
C GLY A 193 -2.23 -16.67 -11.03
N ALA A 194 -1.08 -17.26 -10.72
CA ALA A 194 0.16 -17.03 -11.45
C ALA A 194 0.05 -17.48 -12.91
N ALA A 195 -0.51 -18.66 -13.16
CA ALA A 195 -0.77 -19.14 -14.52
C ALA A 195 -1.71 -18.19 -15.28
N PHE A 196 -2.81 -17.78 -14.65
CA PHE A 196 -3.74 -16.81 -15.24
C PHE A 196 -3.01 -15.51 -15.61
N LEU A 197 -2.21 -14.95 -14.71
CA LEU A 197 -1.48 -13.71 -14.99
C LEU A 197 -0.43 -13.89 -16.10
N ILE A 198 0.32 -15.00 -16.12
CA ILE A 198 1.33 -15.26 -17.16
C ILE A 198 0.69 -15.35 -18.55
N PHE A 199 -0.48 -15.99 -18.68
CA PHE A 199 -1.12 -16.20 -19.99
C PHE A 199 -2.03 -15.05 -20.43
N PHE A 200 -2.63 -14.32 -19.49
CA PHE A 200 -3.68 -13.35 -19.82
C PHE A 200 -3.34 -11.89 -19.50
N SER A 201 -2.33 -11.60 -18.64
CA SER A 201 -2.01 -10.21 -18.27
C SER A 201 -1.65 -9.34 -19.46
N GLU A 202 -0.90 -9.87 -20.43
CA GLU A 202 -0.51 -9.14 -21.64
C GLU A 202 -1.69 -8.71 -22.52
N LYS A 203 -2.79 -9.47 -22.47
CA LYS A 203 -4.03 -9.17 -23.22
C LYS A 203 -4.99 -8.27 -22.43
N LEU A 204 -4.99 -8.39 -21.11
CA LEU A 204 -5.94 -7.69 -20.25
C LEU A 204 -5.40 -6.33 -19.76
N LEU A 205 -4.08 -6.23 -19.58
CA LEU A 205 -3.44 -4.98 -19.18
C LEU A 205 -3.05 -4.16 -20.40
N PRO A 206 -3.23 -2.84 -20.32
CA PRO A 206 -2.81 -1.94 -21.39
C PRO A 206 -1.28 -1.90 -21.50
N ASP A 207 -0.79 -1.69 -22.70
CA ASP A 207 0.60 -1.35 -22.95
C ASP A 207 0.74 0.17 -22.74
N ARG A 208 1.02 0.54 -21.52
CA ARG A 208 1.39 1.91 -21.18
C ARG A 208 2.82 1.85 -20.70
N SER A 209 3.70 2.51 -21.42
CA SER A 209 4.96 2.90 -20.82
C SER A 209 4.60 3.66 -19.55
N ALA A 210 5.23 3.33 -18.44
CA ALA A 210 4.97 4.03 -17.19
C ALA A 210 5.01 5.52 -17.48
N ALA A 211 4.22 6.29 -16.74
CA ALA A 211 4.44 7.72 -16.67
C ALA A 211 5.90 8.07 -16.22
N VAL A 212 6.80 7.10 -16.19
CA VAL A 212 8.23 7.14 -15.82
C VAL A 212 9.09 6.40 -16.84
N ASN A 213 8.86 6.56 -18.15
CA ASN A 213 9.91 6.31 -19.11
C ASN A 213 10.69 7.60 -19.30
N VAL A 214 11.85 7.65 -18.67
CA VAL A 214 12.79 8.76 -18.76
C VAL A 214 13.34 8.92 -20.20
N ASP A 215 13.12 7.97 -21.11
CA ASP A 215 13.76 7.98 -22.43
C ASP A 215 12.83 7.99 -23.67
N GLU A 216 11.49 7.73 -23.57
CA GLU A 216 10.66 7.71 -24.80
C GLU A 216 9.34 8.49 -24.78
N ASP A 217 8.82 8.88 -23.59
CA ASP A 217 7.79 9.92 -23.47
C ASP A 217 7.90 10.58 -22.08
N PRO A 218 8.86 11.50 -21.93
CA PRO A 218 9.14 12.11 -20.65
C PRO A 218 7.93 12.88 -20.20
N ARG A 219 7.49 12.64 -18.96
CA ARG A 219 6.43 13.43 -18.31
C ARG A 219 6.69 14.89 -18.61
N GLN A 220 5.74 15.54 -19.27
CA GLN A 220 5.80 16.95 -19.47
C GLN A 220 5.42 17.62 -18.15
N TYR A 221 6.43 18.14 -17.47
CA TYR A 221 6.24 18.94 -16.27
C TYR A 221 6.00 20.38 -16.66
N THR A 222 5.09 21.03 -15.96
CA THR A 222 4.95 22.46 -16.03
C THR A 222 5.77 23.08 -14.89
N VAL A 223 6.76 23.86 -15.22
CA VAL A 223 7.66 24.52 -14.26
C VAL A 223 7.51 26.01 -14.39
N GLU A 224 7.26 26.70 -13.26
CA GLU A 224 7.22 28.15 -13.21
C GLU A 224 8.55 28.70 -12.68
N MET A 225 9.17 29.57 -13.47
CA MET A 225 10.40 30.29 -13.09
C MET A 225 10.15 31.79 -13.07
N LEU A 226 10.73 32.47 -12.09
CA LEU A 226 10.65 33.92 -11.94
C LEU A 226 11.91 34.59 -12.54
N VAL A 227 11.73 35.63 -13.33
CA VAL A 227 12.83 36.50 -13.79
C VAL A 227 13.20 37.45 -12.67
N LEU A 228 14.41 37.30 -12.14
CA LEU A 228 14.91 38.14 -11.06
C LEU A 228 15.03 39.62 -11.50
N PRO A 229 14.61 40.61 -10.68
CA PRO A 229 14.63 42.02 -11.03
C PRO A 229 16.01 42.56 -11.41
N ASP A 230 17.04 42.08 -10.70
CA ASP A 230 18.43 42.49 -10.92
C ASP A 230 19.20 41.49 -11.78
N GLY A 231 18.48 40.55 -12.44
CA GLY A 231 19.07 39.47 -13.20
C GLY A 231 19.50 39.87 -14.62
N PRO A 232 20.46 39.16 -15.21
CA PRO A 232 21.02 39.47 -16.54
C PRO A 232 20.03 39.18 -17.70
N LEU A 233 18.83 38.70 -17.40
CA LEU A 233 17.79 38.33 -18.39
C LEU A 233 16.82 39.49 -18.66
N VAL A 234 16.71 40.46 -17.76
CA VAL A 234 15.81 41.61 -17.90
C VAL A 234 16.19 42.42 -19.15
N GLY A 235 15.19 42.72 -20.00
CA GLY A 235 15.36 43.46 -21.27
C GLY A 235 15.84 42.58 -22.46
N LYS A 236 16.32 41.37 -22.24
CA LYS A 236 16.69 40.44 -23.32
C LYS A 236 15.46 39.84 -23.99
N SER A 237 15.57 39.51 -25.28
CA SER A 237 14.55 38.69 -25.94
C SER A 237 14.66 37.24 -25.47
N VAL A 238 13.57 36.46 -25.55
CA VAL A 238 13.53 35.03 -25.21
C VAL A 238 14.64 34.26 -25.95
N GLN A 239 14.89 34.63 -27.21
CA GLN A 239 15.97 34.03 -28.01
C GLN A 239 17.37 34.45 -27.52
N ALA A 240 17.57 35.73 -27.21
CA ALA A 240 18.83 36.25 -26.69
C ALA A 240 19.13 35.78 -25.25
N ALA A 241 18.10 35.41 -24.50
CA ALA A 241 18.18 34.81 -23.19
C ALA A 241 18.52 33.29 -23.24
N GLY A 242 18.56 32.68 -24.43
CA GLY A 242 18.82 31.24 -24.59
C GLY A 242 17.63 30.33 -24.24
N LEU A 243 16.46 30.90 -23.91
CA LEU A 243 15.31 30.15 -23.39
C LEU A 243 14.50 29.42 -24.48
N ARG A 244 14.91 29.52 -25.76
CA ARG A 244 14.25 28.86 -26.89
C ARG A 244 14.95 27.58 -27.36
N HIS A 245 16.19 27.37 -26.96
CA HIS A 245 17.02 26.22 -27.36
C HIS A 245 17.38 25.34 -26.17
N LEU A 246 16.52 25.30 -25.16
CA LEU A 246 16.66 24.39 -24.03
C LEU A 246 16.41 22.95 -24.52
N GLN A 247 17.28 22.02 -24.15
CA GLN A 247 17.06 20.61 -24.43
C GLN A 247 15.91 20.11 -23.55
N ASN A 248 14.85 19.59 -24.19
CA ASN A 248 13.73 18.97 -23.48
C ASN A 248 12.81 19.90 -22.68
N LEU A 249 12.85 21.23 -22.89
CA LEU A 249 11.96 22.20 -22.30
C LEU A 249 11.51 23.26 -23.31
N TYR A 250 10.23 23.64 -23.23
CA TYR A 250 9.64 24.68 -24.08
C TYR A 250 8.99 25.76 -23.21
N LEU A 251 9.33 27.02 -23.47
CA LEU A 251 8.61 28.16 -22.88
C LEU A 251 7.25 28.31 -23.56
N VAL A 252 6.18 28.06 -22.81
CA VAL A 252 4.80 28.07 -23.31
C VAL A 252 4.14 29.41 -23.07
N GLU A 253 4.34 30.00 -21.86
CA GLU A 253 3.64 31.18 -21.42
C GLU A 253 4.53 32.11 -20.60
N ILE A 254 4.26 33.40 -20.67
CA ILE A 254 4.80 34.42 -19.75
C ILE A 254 3.64 35.05 -19.02
N LEU A 255 3.63 34.95 -17.70
CA LEU A 255 2.67 35.61 -16.83
C LEU A 255 3.30 36.92 -16.33
N ARG A 256 2.76 38.06 -16.76
CA ARG A 256 3.24 39.39 -16.43
C ARG A 256 2.15 40.19 -15.73
N ALA A 257 2.29 40.44 -14.44
CA ALA A 257 1.24 40.98 -13.60
C ALA A 257 -0.08 40.21 -13.77
N ASP A 258 -1.13 40.80 -14.33
CA ASP A 258 -2.41 40.12 -14.60
C ASP A 258 -2.60 39.75 -16.08
N GLN A 259 -1.55 39.88 -16.91
CA GLN A 259 -1.61 39.50 -18.33
C GLN A 259 -0.93 38.16 -18.58
N GLN A 260 -1.64 37.28 -19.26
CA GLN A 260 -1.12 35.98 -19.74
C GLN A 260 -0.73 36.11 -21.22
N LEU A 261 0.55 36.01 -21.50
CA LEU A 261 1.09 36.02 -22.86
C LEU A 261 1.27 34.54 -23.31
N SER A 262 0.26 34.01 -23.98
CA SER A 262 0.30 32.68 -24.60
C SER A 262 0.96 32.77 -25.98
N ALA A 263 1.59 31.67 -26.43
CA ALA A 263 2.33 31.64 -27.70
C ALA A 263 3.49 32.63 -27.78
N VAL A 264 4.45 32.49 -26.85
CA VAL A 264 5.57 33.42 -26.68
C VAL A 264 6.44 33.50 -27.95
N SER A 265 6.54 34.71 -28.52
CA SER A 265 7.42 34.99 -29.66
C SER A 265 8.90 34.96 -29.24
N SER A 266 9.79 34.52 -30.14
CA SER A 266 11.26 34.54 -29.92
C SER A 266 11.80 35.97 -29.66
N ARG A 267 11.09 37.01 -30.15
CA ARG A 267 11.47 38.43 -30.00
C ARG A 267 10.89 39.06 -28.75
N GLN A 268 10.02 38.38 -28.01
CA GLN A 268 9.43 38.88 -26.78
C GLN A 268 10.52 39.22 -25.76
N ARG A 269 10.51 40.45 -25.23
CA ARG A 269 11.47 40.91 -24.21
C ARG A 269 10.98 40.52 -22.82
N LEU A 270 11.88 39.97 -22.02
CA LEU A 270 11.66 39.63 -20.62
C LEU A 270 11.69 40.89 -19.75
N GLN A 271 10.80 40.96 -18.78
CA GLN A 271 10.75 42.02 -17.77
C GLN A 271 11.05 41.43 -16.38
N ALA A 272 11.41 42.33 -15.46
CA ALA A 272 11.54 41.98 -14.05
C ALA A 272 10.22 41.41 -13.51
N ASN A 273 10.31 40.32 -12.72
CA ASN A 273 9.16 39.63 -12.13
C ASN A 273 8.24 38.90 -13.15
N ASP A 274 8.64 38.77 -14.42
CA ASP A 274 7.93 37.87 -15.32
C ASP A 274 7.99 36.43 -14.76
N ARG A 275 6.84 35.75 -14.71
CA ARG A 275 6.76 34.31 -14.43
C ARG A 275 6.73 33.57 -15.75
N LEU A 276 7.76 32.79 -15.98
CA LEU A 276 7.96 31.98 -17.19
C LEU A 276 7.45 30.56 -16.93
N VAL A 277 6.49 30.11 -17.72
CA VAL A 277 5.93 28.77 -17.64
C VAL A 277 6.59 27.91 -18.70
N PHE A 278 7.40 26.96 -18.25
CA PHE A 278 8.04 25.96 -19.11
C PHE A 278 7.30 24.63 -19.05
N VAL A 279 7.30 23.91 -20.15
CA VAL A 279 6.77 22.54 -20.25
C VAL A 279 7.87 21.66 -20.84
N GLY A 280 8.14 20.56 -20.18
CA GLY A 280 9.13 19.60 -20.64
C GLY A 280 9.51 18.56 -19.58
N VAL A 281 10.67 17.92 -19.73
CA VAL A 281 11.09 16.79 -18.91
C VAL A 281 11.97 17.21 -17.73
N ILE A 282 12.11 16.30 -16.74
CA ILE A 282 12.85 16.52 -15.49
C ILE A 282 14.28 17.03 -15.73
N ASP A 283 15.00 16.46 -16.69
CA ASP A 283 16.38 16.83 -16.97
C ASP A 283 16.50 18.31 -17.43
N GLY A 284 15.49 18.80 -18.14
CA GLY A 284 15.42 20.20 -18.52
C GLY A 284 15.18 21.16 -17.33
N VAL A 285 14.52 20.70 -16.27
CA VAL A 285 14.32 21.50 -15.05
C VAL A 285 15.64 21.79 -14.33
N ALA A 286 16.55 20.81 -14.32
CA ALA A 286 17.90 20.99 -13.79
C ALA A 286 18.69 22.03 -14.63
N GLU A 287 18.50 22.07 -15.94
CA GLU A 287 19.11 23.06 -16.85
C GLU A 287 18.60 24.48 -16.55
N LEU A 288 17.28 24.67 -16.28
CA LEU A 288 16.73 25.98 -15.90
C LEU A 288 17.35 26.57 -14.64
N LYS A 289 17.67 25.74 -13.66
CA LYS A 289 18.30 26.18 -12.41
C LYS A 289 19.75 26.68 -12.61
N GLN A 290 20.41 26.29 -13.69
CA GLN A 290 21.76 26.76 -14.02
C GLN A 290 21.76 28.10 -14.75
N ILE A 291 20.59 28.58 -15.23
CA ILE A 291 20.49 29.85 -15.94
C ILE A 291 20.50 31.02 -14.94
N ARG A 292 21.54 31.83 -14.98
CA ARG A 292 21.67 33.02 -14.13
C ARG A 292 20.53 34.03 -14.42
N GLY A 293 19.78 34.38 -13.38
CA GLY A 293 18.67 35.34 -13.48
C GLY A 293 17.29 34.69 -13.51
N LEU A 294 17.20 33.37 -13.46
CA LEU A 294 15.97 32.64 -13.16
C LEU A 294 16.00 32.12 -11.73
N ALA A 295 14.87 32.26 -11.04
CA ALA A 295 14.62 31.63 -9.75
C ALA A 295 13.34 30.80 -9.84
N SER A 296 13.23 29.74 -9.04
CA SER A 296 11.97 28.99 -8.97
C SER A 296 10.86 29.91 -8.43
N SER A 297 9.69 29.92 -9.05
CA SER A 297 8.53 30.70 -8.57
C SER A 297 8.11 30.32 -7.16
N ALA A 298 8.56 29.17 -6.66
CA ALA A 298 8.44 28.73 -5.27
C ALA A 298 9.38 29.46 -4.31
N ASP A 299 10.36 30.25 -4.80
CA ASP A 299 11.37 30.94 -4.00
C ASP A 299 10.96 32.34 -3.53
N ASP A 300 9.71 32.75 -3.70
CA ASP A 300 9.22 34.03 -3.21
C ASP A 300 9.04 33.99 -1.68
N THR A 301 10.16 33.83 -0.96
CA THR A 301 10.27 34.21 0.45
C THR A 301 11.71 34.19 0.96
N ARG A 302 12.11 35.30 1.53
CA ARG A 302 13.36 35.63 2.23
C ARG A 302 13.67 34.80 3.51
N ALA A 303 13.24 33.55 3.62
CA ALA A 303 13.34 32.84 4.89
C ALA A 303 13.73 31.36 4.77
N LEU A 304 14.78 31.02 3.99
CA LEU A 304 15.53 29.78 4.21
C LEU A 304 16.97 30.01 3.73
N ASP A 305 17.82 30.37 4.71
CA ASP A 305 19.30 30.30 4.64
C ASP A 305 19.72 28.82 4.58
N VAL A 306 19.45 28.14 3.46
CA VAL A 306 20.00 26.81 3.20
C VAL A 306 20.74 26.85 1.88
N ASP A 307 22.02 26.54 1.95
CA ASP A 307 22.97 26.44 0.86
C ASP A 307 22.33 25.80 -0.41
N ILE A 308 22.15 26.60 -1.44
CA ILE A 308 21.55 26.21 -2.74
C ILE A 308 22.29 24.99 -3.35
N ALA A 309 23.55 24.78 -2.97
CA ALA A 309 24.40 23.70 -3.44
C ALA A 309 24.00 22.30 -2.95
N LYS A 310 23.08 22.19 -1.96
CA LYS A 310 22.67 20.91 -1.34
C LYS A 310 21.26 20.47 -1.70
N ARG A 311 20.55 21.20 -2.55
CA ARG A 311 19.19 20.84 -2.94
C ARG A 311 19.18 19.80 -4.04
N ARG A 312 18.32 18.80 -3.90
CA ARG A 312 18.10 17.70 -4.85
C ARG A 312 16.63 17.59 -5.25
N LEU A 313 16.41 17.12 -6.46
CA LEU A 313 15.07 16.76 -6.93
C LEU A 313 14.75 15.34 -6.47
N ILE A 314 13.59 15.18 -5.84
CA ILE A 314 13.12 13.92 -5.29
C ILE A 314 11.71 13.67 -5.79
N GLU A 315 11.46 12.46 -6.27
CA GLU A 315 10.11 12.02 -6.63
C GLU A 315 9.47 11.31 -5.43
N ALA A 316 8.24 11.71 -5.07
CA ALA A 316 7.50 11.13 -3.96
C ALA A 316 6.04 10.88 -4.34
N VAL A 317 5.50 9.72 -3.98
CA VAL A 317 4.08 9.40 -4.19
C VAL A 317 3.32 9.64 -2.90
N VAL A 318 2.26 10.43 -2.96
CA VAL A 318 1.43 10.79 -1.80
C VAL A 318 0.67 9.56 -1.30
N SER A 319 0.85 9.26 -0.02
CA SER A 319 0.12 8.19 0.66
C SER A 319 -1.32 8.61 0.99
N ASP A 320 -2.21 7.65 1.16
CA ASP A 320 -3.54 7.81 1.74
C ASP A 320 -3.49 8.34 3.19
N ARG A 321 -2.38 8.10 3.90
CA ARG A 321 -2.13 8.58 5.26
C ARG A 321 -1.49 9.98 5.33
N CYS A 322 -1.26 10.62 4.19
CA CYS A 322 -0.73 11.97 4.19
C CYS A 322 -1.80 12.95 4.74
N PRO A 323 -1.49 13.71 5.80
CA PRO A 323 -2.47 14.62 6.44
C PRO A 323 -2.93 15.76 5.53
N LEU A 324 -2.23 15.97 4.41
CA LEU A 324 -2.56 17.02 3.45
C LEU A 324 -3.45 16.54 2.29
N VAL A 325 -3.83 15.26 2.27
CA VAL A 325 -4.77 14.73 1.27
C VAL A 325 -6.12 15.43 1.41
N GLY A 326 -6.65 15.93 0.30
CA GLY A 326 -7.90 16.71 0.25
C GLY A 326 -7.74 18.21 0.51
N SER A 327 -6.55 18.67 0.92
CA SER A 327 -6.24 20.10 1.08
C SER A 327 -5.52 20.64 -0.15
N SER A 328 -5.64 21.95 -0.42
CA SER A 328 -4.78 22.57 -1.43
C SER A 328 -3.34 22.62 -0.92
N ILE A 329 -2.37 22.60 -1.83
CA ILE A 329 -0.94 22.68 -1.48
C ILE A 329 -0.64 23.94 -0.67
N ARG A 330 -1.32 25.06 -1.01
CA ARG A 330 -1.17 26.34 -0.33
C ARG A 330 -1.73 26.29 1.09
N ASP A 331 -2.99 25.83 1.25
CA ASP A 331 -3.67 25.81 2.54
C ASP A 331 -3.09 24.76 3.48
N GLY A 332 -2.61 23.63 2.92
CA GLY A 332 -1.92 22.58 3.65
C GLY A 332 -0.50 22.95 4.09
N LEU A 333 0.00 24.14 3.72
CA LEU A 333 1.35 24.61 4.07
C LEU A 333 2.42 23.53 3.81
N PHE A 334 2.33 22.83 2.66
CA PHE A 334 3.18 21.70 2.31
C PHE A 334 4.67 22.00 2.51
N ARG A 335 5.11 23.19 2.07
CA ARG A 335 6.50 23.61 2.16
C ARG A 335 7.00 23.70 3.60
N THR A 336 6.19 24.22 4.50
CA THR A 336 6.53 24.36 5.93
C THR A 336 6.52 23.01 6.63
N THR A 337 5.54 22.16 6.30
CA THR A 337 5.35 20.85 6.92
C THR A 337 6.47 19.88 6.56
N TYR A 338 6.92 19.90 5.29
CA TYR A 338 7.89 18.92 4.79
C TYR A 338 9.27 19.51 4.48
N SER A 339 9.47 20.81 4.62
CA SER A 339 10.70 21.51 4.20
C SER A 339 11.08 21.21 2.74
N ALA A 340 10.07 21.05 1.88
CA ALA A 340 10.18 20.67 0.49
C ALA A 340 9.24 21.50 -0.37
N ALA A 341 9.71 21.94 -1.55
CA ALA A 341 8.87 22.67 -2.50
C ALA A 341 8.39 21.70 -3.59
N ILE A 342 7.09 21.73 -3.90
CA ILE A 342 6.54 20.96 -5.02
C ILE A 342 6.85 21.71 -6.31
N VAL A 343 7.66 21.12 -7.17
CA VAL A 343 8.04 21.66 -8.48
C VAL A 343 7.04 21.21 -9.55
N ALA A 344 6.53 19.98 -9.44
CA ALA A 344 5.55 19.44 -10.36
C ALA A 344 4.70 18.35 -9.71
N ILE A 345 3.50 18.10 -10.29
CA ILE A 345 2.56 17.09 -9.86
C ILE A 345 2.11 16.30 -11.08
N ALA A 346 2.09 14.96 -10.95
CA ALA A 346 1.48 14.08 -11.92
C ALA A 346 0.40 13.24 -11.22
N ARG A 347 -0.76 13.08 -11.86
CA ARG A 347 -1.88 12.26 -11.40
C ARG A 347 -2.19 11.21 -12.47
N GLY A 348 -1.71 9.97 -12.26
CA GLY A 348 -1.75 8.93 -13.29
C GLY A 348 -1.04 9.39 -14.56
N ASP A 349 -1.73 9.30 -15.71
CA ASP A 349 -1.26 9.74 -17.03
C ASP A 349 -1.72 11.17 -17.40
N GLN A 350 -2.41 11.87 -16.47
CA GLN A 350 -3.02 13.17 -16.77
C GLN A 350 -2.25 14.32 -16.13
N ARG A 351 -2.05 15.36 -16.94
CA ARG A 351 -1.57 16.66 -16.47
C ARG A 351 -2.64 17.33 -15.62
N ILE A 352 -2.27 17.84 -14.46
CA ILE A 352 -3.15 18.67 -13.65
C ILE A 352 -3.07 20.12 -14.17
N PRO A 353 -4.14 20.67 -14.74
CA PRO A 353 -4.14 22.06 -15.17
C PRO A 353 -4.26 22.99 -13.96
N GLY A 354 -3.61 24.15 -14.01
CA GLY A 354 -3.73 25.22 -13.02
C GLY A 354 -2.44 25.51 -12.26
N LYS A 355 -2.52 26.45 -11.31
CA LYS A 355 -1.39 26.82 -10.44
C LYS A 355 -1.15 25.70 -9.42
N ILE A 356 0.08 25.26 -9.28
CA ILE A 356 0.48 24.17 -8.37
C ILE A 356 -0.04 24.40 -6.94
N GLY A 357 0.01 25.64 -6.46
CA GLY A 357 -0.45 25.99 -5.11
C GLY A 357 -1.95 25.77 -4.85
N ASP A 358 -2.77 25.83 -5.88
CA ASP A 358 -4.24 25.71 -5.78
C ASP A 358 -4.72 24.26 -6.02
N VAL A 359 -3.80 23.36 -6.37
CA VAL A 359 -4.10 21.93 -6.58
C VAL A 359 -4.40 21.24 -5.27
N GLN A 360 -5.51 20.52 -5.19
CA GLN A 360 -5.82 19.63 -4.08
C GLN A 360 -5.02 18.35 -4.22
N LEU A 361 -4.27 17.99 -3.19
CA LEU A 361 -3.51 16.73 -3.12
C LEU A 361 -4.45 15.55 -2.95
N LEU A 362 -4.24 14.52 -3.75
CA LEU A 362 -4.93 13.25 -3.63
C LEU A 362 -3.92 12.13 -3.37
N ALA A 363 -4.38 11.08 -2.70
CA ALA A 363 -3.58 9.86 -2.56
C ALA A 363 -3.24 9.28 -3.94
N GLY A 364 -2.00 8.87 -4.15
CA GLY A 364 -1.49 8.40 -5.44
C GLY A 364 -0.93 9.50 -6.36
N ASP A 365 -1.03 10.79 -5.97
CA ASP A 365 -0.34 11.87 -6.70
C ASP A 365 1.17 11.67 -6.61
N THR A 366 1.85 11.81 -7.73
CA THR A 366 3.31 11.82 -7.80
C THR A 366 3.79 13.26 -7.79
N LEU A 367 4.61 13.60 -6.80
CA LEU A 367 5.18 14.92 -6.60
C LEU A 367 6.65 14.92 -7.00
N LEU A 368 7.08 15.91 -7.77
CA LEU A 368 8.48 16.25 -7.91
C LEU A 368 8.80 17.33 -6.90
N LEU A 369 9.67 17.02 -5.96
CA LEU A 369 10.02 17.87 -4.83
C LEU A 369 11.42 18.45 -5.00
N ASP A 370 11.59 19.74 -4.72
CA ASP A 370 12.89 20.38 -4.52
C ASP A 370 13.15 20.46 -3.01
N THR A 371 14.13 19.73 -2.52
CA THR A 371 14.36 19.57 -1.09
C THR A 371 15.84 19.26 -0.76
N ASP A 372 16.16 19.19 0.52
CA ASP A 372 17.49 18.85 1.03
C ASP A 372 17.75 17.32 1.00
N GLU A 373 19.02 16.95 1.15
CA GLU A 373 19.46 15.55 1.18
C GLU A 373 18.91 14.76 2.37
N ASP A 374 18.50 15.45 3.43
CA ASP A 374 17.97 14.83 4.65
C ASP A 374 16.47 14.54 4.55
N PHE A 375 15.76 15.10 3.55
CA PHE A 375 14.37 14.78 3.29
C PHE A 375 14.16 13.26 3.06
N LEU A 376 15.03 12.65 2.25
CA LEU A 376 15.01 11.21 2.03
C LEU A 376 15.12 10.42 3.32
N LYS A 377 15.99 10.85 4.23
CA LYS A 377 16.18 10.18 5.53
C LYS A 377 14.97 10.37 6.44
N ARG A 378 14.39 11.60 6.46
CA ARG A 378 13.22 11.94 7.28
C ARG A 378 11.95 11.26 6.79
N GLN A 379 11.75 11.19 5.47
CA GLN A 379 10.50 10.70 4.88
C GLN A 379 10.55 9.22 4.44
N ARG A 380 11.70 8.57 4.42
CA ARG A 380 11.86 7.16 4.05
C ARG A 380 11.05 6.21 4.94
N ASN A 381 10.81 6.59 6.18
CA ASN A 381 10.00 5.83 7.14
C ASN A 381 8.67 6.53 7.47
N SER A 382 8.32 7.59 6.75
CA SER A 382 7.06 8.30 6.93
C SER A 382 5.93 7.55 6.23
N SER A 383 4.79 7.44 6.90
CA SER A 383 3.55 6.94 6.29
C SER A 383 2.91 7.93 5.32
N HIS A 384 3.49 9.14 5.17
CA HIS A 384 2.91 10.20 4.33
C HIS A 384 3.22 10.05 2.84
N PHE A 385 4.29 9.33 2.51
CA PHE A 385 4.69 9.06 1.12
C PHE A 385 4.97 7.57 0.93
N HIS A 386 4.45 6.99 -0.16
CA HIS A 386 4.64 5.56 -0.47
C HIS A 386 5.95 5.26 -1.18
N LEU A 387 6.41 6.18 -2.01
CA LEU A 387 7.66 6.08 -2.72
C LEU A 387 8.42 7.38 -2.57
N VAL A 388 9.71 7.30 -2.26
CA VAL A 388 10.61 8.43 -2.30
C VAL A 388 11.88 7.95 -3.01
N SER A 389 12.04 8.37 -4.27
CA SER A 389 13.16 8.00 -5.13
C SER A 389 14.08 9.20 -5.33
N SER A 390 15.35 9.05 -5.02
CA SER A 390 16.35 10.01 -5.51
C SER A 390 16.80 9.61 -6.91
N VAL A 391 16.84 10.54 -7.80
CA VAL A 391 17.60 10.41 -9.04
C VAL A 391 19.07 10.49 -8.65
N GLU A 392 19.72 9.33 -8.64
CA GLU A 392 21.14 9.03 -8.37
C GLU A 392 21.63 8.96 -6.92
N ASN A 393 22.31 7.81 -6.65
CA ASN A 393 23.17 7.43 -5.52
C ASN A 393 22.52 7.17 -4.18
N SER A 394 22.05 5.92 -4.02
CA SER A 394 21.66 5.32 -2.72
C SER A 394 22.84 5.14 -1.79
N ALA A 395 22.63 5.46 -0.49
CA ALA A 395 23.55 5.11 0.57
C ALA A 395 23.85 3.59 0.57
N PRO A 396 25.07 3.16 0.92
CA PRO A 396 25.47 1.77 0.85
C PRO A 396 24.60 0.89 1.76
N ILE A 397 23.90 -0.06 1.15
CA ILE A 397 23.19 -1.13 1.84
C ILE A 397 24.25 -2.03 2.49
N ARG A 398 24.06 -2.41 3.76
CA ARG A 398 24.98 -3.30 4.47
C ARG A 398 24.82 -4.74 4.02
N HIS A 399 25.30 -5.05 2.82
CA HIS A 399 25.22 -6.40 2.23
C HIS A 399 25.97 -7.48 3.04
N ASP A 400 26.91 -7.08 3.88
CA ASP A 400 27.71 -7.94 4.74
C ASP A 400 26.90 -8.75 5.74
N ARG A 401 25.72 -8.27 6.17
CA ARG A 401 24.84 -8.92 7.16
C ARG A 401 23.57 -9.56 6.57
N ALA A 402 23.40 -9.52 5.25
CA ALA A 402 22.23 -10.06 4.59
C ALA A 402 22.04 -11.57 4.87
N TRP A 403 23.13 -12.33 4.82
CA TRP A 403 23.08 -13.77 5.11
C TRP A 403 22.71 -14.09 6.54
N ILE A 404 23.12 -13.26 7.51
CA ILE A 404 22.74 -13.40 8.91
C ILE A 404 21.23 -13.20 9.07
N ALA A 405 20.68 -12.16 8.47
CA ALA A 405 19.26 -11.86 8.52
C ALA A 405 18.43 -12.99 7.87
N ILE A 406 18.87 -13.51 6.72
CA ILE A 406 18.21 -14.65 6.05
C ILE A 406 18.28 -15.90 6.93
N ALA A 407 19.45 -16.20 7.53
CA ALA A 407 19.61 -17.35 8.40
C ALA A 407 18.70 -17.28 9.64
N ILE A 408 18.60 -16.12 10.30
CA ILE A 408 17.68 -15.91 11.43
C ILE A 408 16.23 -16.18 11.01
N LEU A 409 15.79 -15.64 9.86
CA LEU A 409 14.43 -15.89 9.35
C LEU A 409 14.20 -17.37 9.07
N LEU A 410 15.13 -18.03 8.38
CA LEU A 410 15.01 -19.46 8.05
C LEU A 410 14.96 -20.33 9.30
N VAL A 411 15.80 -20.06 10.30
CA VAL A 411 15.78 -20.79 11.59
C VAL A 411 14.44 -20.58 12.28
N MET A 412 13.91 -19.34 12.33
CA MET A 412 12.59 -19.06 12.89
C MET A 412 11.50 -19.89 12.19
N ILE A 413 11.50 -19.89 10.85
CA ILE A 413 10.53 -20.65 10.05
C ILE A 413 10.63 -22.16 10.35
N ILE A 414 11.84 -22.72 10.37
CA ILE A 414 12.06 -24.16 10.62
C ILE A 414 11.57 -24.54 12.03
N VAL A 415 11.86 -23.70 13.03
CA VAL A 415 11.48 -23.95 14.42
C VAL A 415 9.95 -23.92 14.59
N VAL A 416 9.27 -22.95 13.98
CA VAL A 416 7.80 -22.86 14.00
C VAL A 416 7.17 -24.01 13.19
N ALA A 417 7.72 -24.32 12.02
CA ALA A 417 7.22 -25.40 11.16
C ALA A 417 7.37 -26.79 11.80
N SER A 418 8.45 -27.00 12.58
CA SER A 418 8.67 -28.25 13.33
C SER A 418 7.82 -28.35 14.61
N ARG A 419 7.01 -27.34 14.92
CA ARG A 419 6.17 -27.24 16.14
C ARG A 419 6.97 -27.33 17.45
N THR A 420 8.25 -26.98 17.40
CA THR A 420 9.10 -27.01 18.59
C THR A 420 8.82 -25.81 19.50
N ILE A 421 8.52 -24.67 18.89
CA ILE A 421 8.20 -23.41 19.58
C ILE A 421 7.08 -22.71 18.78
N ASP A 422 6.11 -22.11 19.49
CA ASP A 422 5.03 -21.34 18.88
C ASP A 422 5.54 -20.07 18.21
N LEU A 423 4.71 -19.49 17.33
CA LEU A 423 5.08 -18.34 16.50
C LEU A 423 5.51 -17.13 17.34
N LEU A 424 4.79 -16.80 18.41
CA LEU A 424 5.08 -15.61 19.24
C LEU A 424 6.48 -15.69 19.89
N PRO A 425 6.83 -16.72 20.68
CA PRO A 425 8.16 -16.80 21.27
C PRO A 425 9.26 -16.97 20.21
N ALA A 426 9.03 -17.67 19.11
CA ALA A 426 10.00 -17.80 18.02
C ALA A 426 10.28 -16.45 17.35
N SER A 427 9.24 -15.66 17.09
CA SER A 427 9.37 -14.31 16.49
C SER A 427 10.09 -13.33 17.44
N LEU A 428 9.81 -13.40 18.75
CA LEU A 428 10.52 -12.59 19.76
C LEU A 428 12.01 -12.91 19.77
N ILE A 429 12.39 -14.20 19.78
CA ILE A 429 13.79 -14.63 19.72
C ILE A 429 14.45 -14.11 18.43
N ALA A 430 13.78 -14.29 17.29
CA ALA A 430 14.28 -13.82 16.00
C ALA A 430 14.49 -12.30 15.97
N ALA A 431 13.53 -11.50 16.47
CA ALA A 431 13.65 -10.06 16.56
C ALA A 431 14.81 -9.62 17.46
N CYS A 432 14.98 -10.26 18.63
CA CYS A 432 16.14 -10.03 19.50
C CYS A 432 17.46 -10.36 18.78
N MET A 433 17.52 -11.47 18.03
CA MET A 433 18.69 -11.84 17.25
C MET A 433 18.97 -10.85 16.12
N MET A 434 17.95 -10.32 15.43
CA MET A 434 18.11 -9.27 14.41
C MET A 434 18.76 -8.00 14.98
N VAL A 435 18.34 -7.58 16.18
CA VAL A 435 18.93 -6.40 16.85
C VAL A 435 20.33 -6.72 17.37
N ALA A 436 20.52 -7.85 18.05
CA ALA A 436 21.81 -8.25 18.64
C ALA A 436 22.89 -8.46 17.57
N SER A 437 22.55 -9.04 16.42
CA SER A 437 23.47 -9.20 15.29
C SER A 437 23.71 -7.88 14.53
N GLY A 438 23.00 -6.79 14.86
CA GLY A 438 23.10 -5.48 14.22
C GLY A 438 22.57 -5.46 12.79
N CYS A 439 21.66 -6.37 12.42
CA CYS A 439 20.90 -6.32 11.16
C CYS A 439 19.97 -5.10 11.13
N CYS A 440 19.45 -4.69 12.28
CA CYS A 440 18.76 -3.42 12.48
C CYS A 440 19.12 -2.82 13.84
N SER A 441 19.02 -1.49 13.97
CA SER A 441 19.18 -0.79 15.26
C SER A 441 17.87 -0.79 16.05
N LEU A 442 17.93 -0.56 17.37
CA LEU A 442 16.75 -0.44 18.23
C LEU A 442 15.79 0.68 17.77
N GLY A 443 16.32 1.81 17.28
CA GLY A 443 15.51 2.87 16.69
C GLY A 443 14.76 2.37 15.45
N GLN A 444 15.48 1.77 14.51
CA GLN A 444 14.90 1.19 13.30
C GLN A 444 13.85 0.09 13.60
N ALA A 445 14.10 -0.72 14.63
CA ALA A 445 13.15 -1.73 15.07
C ALA A 445 11.83 -1.11 15.56
N ARG A 446 11.90 -0.03 16.37
CA ARG A 446 10.71 0.69 16.84
C ARG A 446 9.96 1.39 15.71
N ASP A 447 10.70 2.04 14.81
CA ASP A 447 10.14 2.79 13.69
C ASP A 447 9.54 1.87 12.62
N SER A 448 9.89 0.58 12.59
CA SER A 448 9.36 -0.38 11.63
C SER A 448 7.96 -0.89 11.98
N VAL A 449 7.53 -0.73 13.23
CA VAL A 449 6.23 -1.21 13.70
C VAL A 449 5.11 -0.30 13.17
N ASP A 450 4.18 -0.86 12.41
CA ASP A 450 2.98 -0.13 11.97
C ASP A 450 1.94 -0.08 13.09
N TRP A 451 2.04 0.94 13.93
CA TRP A 451 1.14 1.16 15.06
C TRP A 451 -0.32 1.34 14.62
N SER A 452 -0.56 1.99 13.47
CA SER A 452 -1.91 2.17 12.94
C SER A 452 -2.56 0.82 12.64
N LEU A 453 -1.82 -0.10 11.98
CA LEU A 453 -2.30 -1.45 11.73
C LEU A 453 -2.61 -2.20 13.03
N LEU A 454 -1.74 -2.12 14.05
CA LEU A 454 -1.96 -2.80 15.33
C LEU A 454 -3.22 -2.28 16.03
N VAL A 455 -3.44 -0.97 16.02
CA VAL A 455 -4.65 -0.34 16.59
C VAL A 455 -5.91 -0.77 15.84
N VAL A 456 -5.86 -0.85 14.51
CA VAL A 456 -6.97 -1.36 13.69
C VAL A 456 -7.30 -2.79 14.08
N ILE A 457 -6.30 -3.66 14.21
CA ILE A 457 -6.49 -5.07 14.57
C ILE A 457 -7.12 -5.20 15.97
N ALA A 458 -6.51 -4.53 16.96
CA ALA A 458 -6.99 -4.60 18.33
C ALA A 458 -8.45 -4.10 18.46
N SER A 459 -8.76 -2.99 17.79
CA SER A 459 -10.13 -2.45 17.75
C SER A 459 -11.10 -3.39 17.05
N ALA A 460 -10.65 -4.02 15.94
CA ALA A 460 -11.45 -4.97 15.19
C ALA A 460 -11.80 -6.21 16.02
N LEU A 461 -10.86 -6.72 16.83
CA LEU A 461 -11.11 -7.82 17.77
C LEU A 461 -12.17 -7.43 18.82
N GLY A 462 -12.11 -6.23 19.38
CA GLY A 462 -13.12 -5.73 20.31
C GLY A 462 -14.50 -5.57 19.67
N ILE A 463 -14.57 -5.09 18.42
CA ILE A 463 -15.81 -5.01 17.64
C ILE A 463 -16.35 -6.41 17.32
N ALA A 464 -15.49 -7.37 17.00
CA ALA A 464 -15.88 -8.76 16.77
C ALA A 464 -16.55 -9.38 18.00
N GLN A 465 -16.03 -9.12 19.20
CA GLN A 465 -16.66 -9.54 20.46
C GLN A 465 -18.08 -8.94 20.61
N ALA A 466 -18.26 -7.66 20.25
CA ALA A 466 -19.58 -7.03 20.28
C ALA A 466 -20.55 -7.66 19.27
N ILE A 467 -20.09 -8.00 18.07
CA ILE A 467 -20.90 -8.68 17.05
C ILE A 467 -21.38 -10.05 17.56
N THR A 468 -20.50 -10.79 18.24
CA THR A 468 -20.84 -12.10 18.81
C THR A 468 -21.79 -11.96 20.00
N MET A 469 -21.45 -11.15 21.00
CA MET A 469 -22.23 -11.00 22.23
C MET A 469 -23.62 -10.41 21.99
N SER A 470 -23.75 -9.47 21.06
CA SER A 470 -25.05 -8.88 20.70
C SER A 470 -25.99 -9.86 19.99
N GLY A 471 -25.49 -10.99 19.49
CA GLY A 471 -26.26 -11.93 18.69
C GLY A 471 -26.41 -11.49 17.23
N LEU A 472 -25.72 -10.41 16.81
CA LEU A 472 -25.74 -9.97 15.41
C LEU A 472 -25.13 -11.02 14.47
N ALA A 473 -24.03 -11.69 14.89
CA ALA A 473 -23.42 -12.77 14.13
C ALA A 473 -24.44 -13.87 13.82
N ASN A 474 -25.18 -14.33 14.84
CA ASN A 474 -26.21 -15.35 14.70
C ASN A 474 -27.35 -14.92 13.77
N SER A 475 -27.77 -13.65 13.83
CA SER A 475 -28.84 -13.13 12.98
C SER A 475 -28.43 -13.09 11.50
N VAL A 476 -27.21 -12.64 11.23
CA VAL A 476 -26.65 -12.60 9.87
C VAL A 476 -26.40 -14.02 9.36
N ALA A 477 -25.79 -14.88 10.17
CA ALA A 477 -25.56 -16.28 9.83
C ALA A 477 -26.86 -17.02 9.51
N GLY A 478 -27.92 -16.85 10.35
CA GLY A 478 -29.25 -17.41 10.09
C GLY A 478 -29.85 -16.97 8.77
N THR A 479 -29.64 -15.69 8.39
CA THR A 479 -30.09 -15.17 7.09
C THR A 479 -29.32 -15.84 5.95
N LEU A 480 -28.00 -15.96 6.05
CA LEU A 480 -27.18 -16.63 5.04
C LEU A 480 -27.56 -18.11 4.90
N ILE A 481 -27.80 -18.81 6.01
CA ILE A 481 -28.23 -20.22 6.04
C ILE A 481 -29.60 -20.36 5.38
N ALA A 482 -30.55 -19.48 5.68
CA ALA A 482 -31.89 -19.49 5.08
C ALA A 482 -31.81 -19.29 3.55
N MET A 483 -31.00 -18.32 3.08
CA MET A 483 -30.78 -18.07 1.65
C MET A 483 -30.10 -19.26 0.95
N ALA A 484 -29.21 -19.96 1.64
CA ALA A 484 -28.48 -21.12 1.14
C ALA A 484 -29.24 -22.46 1.30
N GLY A 485 -30.46 -22.43 1.81
CA GLY A 485 -31.27 -23.64 2.03
C GLY A 485 -30.63 -24.67 2.99
N GLY A 486 -29.80 -24.21 3.94
CA GLY A 486 -29.11 -25.07 4.91
C GLY A 486 -27.93 -25.88 4.37
N HIS A 487 -27.54 -25.69 3.10
CA HIS A 487 -26.40 -26.40 2.51
C HIS A 487 -25.05 -25.79 2.92
N PRO A 488 -24.15 -26.52 3.64
CA PRO A 488 -22.88 -25.95 4.12
C PRO A 488 -22.00 -25.34 3.03
N TRP A 489 -21.96 -25.95 1.84
CA TRP A 489 -21.21 -25.43 0.68
C TRP A 489 -21.70 -24.08 0.20
N LEU A 490 -23.03 -23.90 0.16
CA LEU A 490 -23.62 -22.64 -0.28
C LEU A 490 -23.45 -21.55 0.77
N VAL A 491 -23.49 -21.91 2.07
CA VAL A 491 -23.18 -20.98 3.16
C VAL A 491 -21.71 -20.58 3.12
N LEU A 492 -20.78 -21.50 2.88
CA LEU A 492 -19.37 -21.22 2.71
C LEU A 492 -19.12 -20.27 1.54
N LEU A 493 -19.80 -20.50 0.40
CA LEU A 493 -19.75 -19.60 -0.76
C LEU A 493 -20.29 -18.21 -0.41
N ALA A 494 -21.41 -18.12 0.30
CA ALA A 494 -21.99 -16.85 0.72
C ALA A 494 -21.02 -16.07 1.64
N VAL A 495 -20.40 -16.74 2.61
CA VAL A 495 -19.37 -16.16 3.48
C VAL A 495 -18.16 -15.66 2.65
N TYR A 496 -17.71 -16.44 1.66
CA TYR A 496 -16.63 -16.02 0.75
C TYR A 496 -16.99 -14.72 0.01
N VAL A 497 -18.18 -14.68 -0.58
CA VAL A 497 -18.67 -13.50 -1.34
C VAL A 497 -18.76 -12.27 -0.42
N VAL A 498 -19.33 -12.43 0.78
CA VAL A 498 -19.42 -11.33 1.76
C VAL A 498 -18.02 -10.83 2.13
N ALA A 499 -17.08 -11.73 2.45
CA ALA A 499 -15.71 -11.35 2.78
C ALA A 499 -15.01 -10.62 1.62
N THR A 500 -15.21 -11.09 0.38
CA THR A 500 -14.67 -10.43 -0.82
C THR A 500 -15.28 -9.04 -1.03
N LEU A 501 -16.58 -8.87 -0.89
CA LEU A 501 -17.23 -7.57 -1.03
C LEU A 501 -16.74 -6.57 0.04
N PHE A 502 -16.53 -7.04 1.26
CA PHE A 502 -15.97 -6.20 2.31
C PHE A 502 -14.52 -5.81 1.99
N THR A 503 -13.67 -6.76 1.60
CA THR A 503 -12.26 -6.47 1.32
C THR A 503 -12.06 -5.55 0.11
N GLU A 504 -12.97 -5.55 -0.86
CA GLU A 504 -12.93 -4.63 -2.00
C GLU A 504 -13.33 -3.19 -1.63
N THR A 505 -13.98 -2.99 -0.47
CA THR A 505 -14.49 -1.70 -0.03
C THR A 505 -13.76 -1.11 1.18
N ILE A 506 -13.18 -1.99 2.01
CA ILE A 506 -12.44 -1.62 3.23
C ILE A 506 -11.10 -2.37 3.26
N THR A 507 -10.33 -2.23 4.35
CA THR A 507 -9.06 -2.96 4.47
C THR A 507 -9.29 -4.46 4.69
N ASN A 508 -8.37 -5.30 4.16
CA ASN A 508 -8.41 -6.77 4.31
C ASN A 508 -8.55 -7.21 5.77
N VAL A 509 -7.84 -6.53 6.66
CA VAL A 509 -7.83 -6.76 8.10
C VAL A 509 -9.21 -6.54 8.72
N ALA A 510 -9.83 -5.40 8.42
CA ALA A 510 -11.17 -5.09 8.92
C ALA A 510 -12.21 -6.05 8.32
N ALA A 511 -12.10 -6.41 7.04
CA ALA A 511 -12.99 -7.38 6.41
C ALA A 511 -12.92 -8.75 7.10
N ALA A 512 -11.72 -9.26 7.36
CA ALA A 512 -11.54 -10.53 8.07
C ALA A 512 -12.15 -10.50 9.48
N ALA A 513 -11.82 -9.47 10.26
CA ALA A 513 -12.29 -9.36 11.64
C ALA A 513 -13.82 -9.22 11.76
N LEU A 514 -14.46 -8.55 10.81
CA LEU A 514 -15.92 -8.36 10.83
C LEU A 514 -16.67 -9.61 10.32
N VAL A 515 -16.12 -10.32 9.35
CA VAL A 515 -16.79 -11.48 8.75
C VAL A 515 -16.54 -12.77 9.52
N PHE A 516 -15.40 -12.90 10.20
CA PHE A 516 -15.02 -14.12 10.89
C PHE A 516 -16.05 -14.55 11.97
N PRO A 517 -16.58 -13.67 12.87
CA PRO A 517 -17.60 -14.06 13.83
C PRO A 517 -18.88 -14.59 13.17
N ILE A 518 -19.26 -14.02 12.02
CA ILE A 518 -20.40 -14.47 11.23
C ILE A 518 -20.15 -15.88 10.68
N ALA A 519 -18.91 -16.12 10.22
CA ALA A 519 -18.48 -17.40 9.69
C ALA A 519 -18.48 -18.50 10.77
N VAL A 520 -17.99 -18.19 11.98
CA VAL A 520 -18.03 -19.10 13.14
C VAL A 520 -19.48 -19.41 13.52
N SER A 521 -20.31 -18.39 13.69
CA SER A 521 -21.73 -18.56 14.03
C SER A 521 -22.50 -19.38 12.97
N ALA A 522 -22.16 -19.21 11.68
CA ALA A 522 -22.75 -20.01 10.62
C ALA A 522 -22.32 -21.50 10.70
N ALA A 523 -21.06 -21.77 11.01
CA ALA A 523 -20.55 -23.13 11.18
C ALA A 523 -21.19 -23.82 12.38
N GLU A 524 -21.28 -23.14 13.52
CA GLU A 524 -21.94 -23.65 14.73
C GLU A 524 -23.43 -23.92 14.51
N SER A 525 -24.14 -23.01 13.86
CA SER A 525 -25.57 -23.18 13.56
C SER A 525 -25.89 -24.33 12.62
N LEU A 526 -24.92 -24.72 11.78
CA LEU A 526 -25.02 -25.88 10.88
C LEU A 526 -24.45 -27.17 11.51
N ASP A 527 -23.92 -27.10 12.72
CA ASP A 527 -23.21 -28.21 13.38
C ASP A 527 -22.07 -28.78 12.50
N VAL A 528 -21.26 -27.88 11.94
CA VAL A 528 -20.12 -28.23 11.07
C VAL A 528 -18.82 -27.63 11.60
N SER A 529 -17.68 -28.14 11.12
CA SER A 529 -16.35 -27.64 11.48
C SER A 529 -16.16 -26.16 11.11
N VAL A 530 -15.61 -25.38 12.02
CA VAL A 530 -15.27 -23.96 11.82
C VAL A 530 -14.07 -23.80 10.84
N MET A 531 -13.19 -24.80 10.75
CA MET A 531 -11.97 -24.72 9.96
C MET A 531 -12.17 -24.34 8.49
N PRO A 532 -13.10 -24.96 7.72
CA PRO A 532 -13.35 -24.56 6.33
C PRO A 532 -13.73 -23.09 6.21
N PHE A 533 -14.53 -22.57 7.14
CA PHE A 533 -14.99 -21.19 7.15
C PHE A 533 -13.86 -20.23 7.49
N ALA A 534 -13.01 -20.59 8.45
CA ALA A 534 -11.85 -19.79 8.84
C ALA A 534 -10.85 -19.62 7.68
N ILE A 535 -10.48 -20.73 7.03
CA ILE A 535 -9.58 -20.71 5.86
C ILE A 535 -10.22 -19.92 4.71
N CYS A 536 -11.53 -20.08 4.51
CA CYS A 536 -12.30 -19.33 3.52
C CYS A 536 -12.20 -17.81 3.76
N VAL A 537 -12.39 -17.36 5.00
CA VAL A 537 -12.28 -15.93 5.37
C VAL A 537 -10.85 -15.43 5.17
N CYS A 538 -9.81 -16.20 5.57
CA CYS A 538 -8.41 -15.83 5.36
C CYS A 538 -8.10 -15.54 3.88
N VAL A 539 -8.52 -16.45 2.98
CA VAL A 539 -8.26 -16.31 1.55
C VAL A 539 -9.12 -15.22 0.93
N ALA A 540 -10.42 -15.19 1.22
CA ALA A 540 -11.36 -14.22 0.66
C ALA A 540 -11.02 -12.78 1.04
N ALA A 541 -10.72 -12.53 2.33
CA ALA A 541 -10.35 -11.21 2.81
C ALA A 541 -8.98 -10.74 2.28
N SER A 542 -8.10 -11.66 1.90
CA SER A 542 -6.81 -11.34 1.28
C SER A 542 -6.90 -11.16 -0.24
N ALA A 543 -7.95 -11.66 -0.90
CA ALA A 543 -8.13 -11.70 -2.35
C ALA A 543 -8.77 -10.42 -2.93
N GLY A 544 -8.37 -9.25 -2.45
CA GLY A 544 -8.82 -7.95 -2.95
C GLY A 544 -8.10 -7.55 -4.23
N PHE A 545 -8.56 -8.05 -5.38
CA PHE A 545 -7.90 -7.84 -6.68
C PHE A 545 -8.65 -6.86 -7.59
N ALA A 546 -9.95 -6.64 -7.38
CA ALA A 546 -10.79 -5.93 -8.33
C ALA A 546 -10.67 -4.40 -8.21
N THR A 547 -10.20 -3.87 -7.09
CA THR A 547 -10.07 -2.42 -6.90
C THR A 547 -8.66 -2.00 -6.47
N PRO A 548 -8.21 -0.78 -6.83
CA PRO A 548 -6.93 -0.26 -6.36
C PRO A 548 -6.93 0.01 -4.84
N PHE A 549 -8.10 0.24 -4.24
CA PHE A 549 -8.25 0.58 -2.83
C PHE A 549 -8.37 -0.63 -1.91
N ALA A 550 -8.68 -1.81 -2.48
CA ALA A 550 -8.84 -3.05 -1.72
C ALA A 550 -7.58 -3.40 -0.93
N TYR A 551 -6.40 -3.11 -1.48
CA TYR A 551 -5.16 -3.42 -0.83
C TYR A 551 -4.10 -2.34 -1.05
N GLN A 552 -3.31 -2.08 -0.01
CA GLN A 552 -2.25 -1.06 -0.04
C GLN A 552 -1.23 -1.32 -1.17
N THR A 553 -0.92 -2.59 -1.46
CA THR A 553 -0.02 -2.97 -2.56
C THR A 553 -0.56 -2.62 -3.93
N ASN A 554 -1.88 -2.71 -4.12
CA ASN A 554 -2.55 -2.32 -5.36
C ASN A 554 -2.42 -0.81 -5.58
N LEU A 555 -2.63 -0.02 -4.52
CA LEU A 555 -2.52 1.44 -4.57
C LEU A 555 -1.08 1.90 -4.86
N MET A 556 -0.08 1.20 -4.31
CA MET A 556 1.34 1.52 -4.54
C MET A 556 1.73 1.46 -6.02
N VAL A 557 1.20 0.48 -6.75
CA VAL A 557 1.51 0.28 -8.17
C VAL A 557 0.58 1.05 -9.11
N TYR A 558 -0.47 1.68 -8.60
CA TYR A 558 -1.50 2.37 -9.38
C TYR A 558 -0.90 3.51 -10.22
N GLY A 559 -0.19 4.43 -9.58
CA GLY A 559 0.47 5.57 -10.24
C GLY A 559 1.65 5.15 -11.12
N PRO A 560 2.66 4.44 -10.57
CA PRO A 560 3.83 4.01 -11.33
C PRO A 560 3.52 3.13 -12.54
N GLY A 561 2.46 2.31 -12.47
CA GLY A 561 2.00 1.49 -13.59
C GLY A 561 1.11 2.23 -14.59
N GLY A 562 0.71 3.49 -14.30
CA GLY A 562 -0.21 4.25 -15.16
C GLY A 562 -1.59 3.62 -15.31
N TYR A 563 -2.04 2.88 -14.30
CA TYR A 563 -3.30 2.15 -14.36
C TYR A 563 -4.51 3.06 -14.20
N ARG A 564 -5.62 2.62 -14.77
CA ARG A 564 -6.97 3.15 -14.53
C ARG A 564 -7.74 2.17 -13.65
N PHE A 565 -8.77 2.68 -13.00
CA PHE A 565 -9.64 1.85 -12.16
C PHE A 565 -10.21 0.63 -12.93
N THR A 566 -10.57 0.82 -14.18
CA THR A 566 -11.09 -0.24 -15.06
C THR A 566 -10.09 -1.36 -15.35
N ASP A 567 -8.78 -1.09 -15.26
CA ASP A 567 -7.75 -2.10 -15.50
C ASP A 567 -7.75 -3.15 -14.38
N TYR A 568 -8.00 -2.70 -13.14
CA TYR A 568 -8.18 -3.59 -11.98
C TYR A 568 -9.40 -4.50 -12.15
N PHE A 569 -10.54 -3.96 -12.58
CA PHE A 569 -11.73 -4.77 -12.83
C PHE A 569 -11.50 -5.85 -13.89
N ARG A 570 -10.83 -5.51 -14.98
CA ARG A 570 -10.58 -6.45 -16.09
C ARG A 570 -9.77 -7.67 -15.69
N ILE A 571 -8.76 -7.48 -14.85
CA ILE A 571 -7.86 -8.57 -14.46
C ILE A 571 -8.23 -9.13 -13.08
N GLY A 572 -8.73 -8.28 -12.18
CA GLY A 572 -9.02 -8.65 -10.80
C GLY A 572 -10.28 -9.49 -10.65
N ILE A 573 -11.39 -9.18 -11.35
CA ILE A 573 -12.62 -9.96 -11.25
C ILE A 573 -12.42 -11.42 -11.67
N PRO A 574 -11.82 -11.75 -12.83
CA PRO A 574 -11.53 -13.13 -13.18
C PRO A 574 -10.62 -13.82 -12.17
N LEU A 575 -9.64 -13.09 -11.64
CA LEU A 575 -8.72 -13.62 -10.65
C LEU A 575 -9.43 -13.92 -9.31
N SER A 576 -10.29 -13.01 -8.82
CA SER A 576 -11.11 -13.23 -7.62
C SER A 576 -12.03 -14.44 -7.79
N LEU A 577 -12.61 -14.63 -8.99
CA LEU A 577 -13.43 -15.80 -9.28
C LEU A 577 -12.62 -17.11 -9.26
N ILE A 578 -11.39 -17.11 -9.79
CA ILE A 578 -10.50 -18.28 -9.73
C ILE A 578 -10.22 -18.65 -8.27
N PHE A 579 -9.86 -17.66 -7.45
CA PHE A 579 -9.60 -17.86 -6.02
C PHE A 579 -10.85 -18.36 -5.29
N MET A 580 -12.02 -17.79 -5.58
CA MET A 580 -13.29 -18.19 -5.01
C MET A 580 -13.60 -19.67 -5.31
N VAL A 581 -13.52 -20.08 -6.57
CA VAL A 581 -13.84 -21.46 -6.98
C VAL A 581 -12.87 -22.44 -6.31
N ILE A 582 -11.57 -22.15 -6.36
CA ILE A 582 -10.56 -23.03 -5.77
C ILE A 582 -10.76 -23.15 -4.26
N THR A 583 -10.95 -22.02 -3.58
CA THR A 583 -11.11 -21.99 -2.12
C THR A 583 -12.37 -22.72 -1.70
N VAL A 584 -13.51 -22.41 -2.28
CA VAL A 584 -14.80 -23.02 -1.90
C VAL A 584 -14.79 -24.52 -2.18
N VAL A 585 -14.15 -24.97 -3.26
CA VAL A 585 -14.09 -26.40 -3.61
C VAL A 585 -13.07 -27.15 -2.76
N LEU A 586 -11.84 -26.65 -2.64
CA LEU A 586 -10.76 -27.39 -1.97
C LEU A 586 -10.88 -27.38 -0.45
N THR A 587 -11.34 -26.27 0.14
CA THR A 587 -11.31 -26.14 1.60
C THR A 587 -12.12 -27.22 2.33
N PRO A 588 -13.36 -27.58 1.91
CA PRO A 588 -14.10 -28.68 2.56
C PRO A 588 -13.58 -30.07 2.24
N TRP A 589 -12.77 -30.24 1.20
CA TRP A 589 -12.10 -31.52 0.91
C TRP A 589 -10.91 -31.74 1.84
N ILE A 590 -10.21 -30.69 2.22
CA ILE A 590 -9.04 -30.73 3.11
C ILE A 590 -9.49 -30.76 4.57
N TRP A 591 -10.48 -29.95 4.93
CA TRP A 591 -11.12 -29.89 6.23
C TRP A 591 -12.61 -30.21 6.08
N PRO A 592 -13.01 -31.48 6.22
CA PRO A 592 -14.41 -31.88 6.07
C PRO A 592 -15.34 -31.14 7.03
N PHE A 593 -16.56 -30.85 6.61
CA PHE A 593 -17.59 -30.23 7.43
C PHE A 593 -17.97 -31.08 8.64
N HIS A 594 -18.05 -32.38 8.45
CA HIS A 594 -18.31 -33.35 9.52
C HIS A 594 -17.10 -34.26 9.64
N ARG A 595 -16.67 -34.50 10.85
CA ARG A 595 -15.59 -35.45 11.18
C ARG A 595 -16.13 -36.85 11.32
#